data_a361c2ea666b067a85a26216c4cff65f
#
_entry.id   a361c2ea666b067a85a26216c4cff65f
#
_cell.length_a   1.000
_cell.length_b   1.000
_cell.length_c   1.000
_cell.angle_alpha   90.00
_cell.angle_beta   90.00
_cell.angle_gamma   90.00
#
_symmetry.space_group_name_H-M   'P 1'
#
loop_
_entity.id
_entity.type
_entity.pdbx_description
1 polymer ?
#
loop_
_entity_poly.entity_id
_entity_poly.type
_entity_poly.pdbx_seq_one_letter_code
_entity_poly.pdbx_strand_id
1 'polypeptide(L)'
;MSELKGRFVALRTTVGQEYNVAIMLESRLEAMRKSRKTIIKQAFPVKSIVVVEEVKGAIFLETEMPFILSSLTSGLRHAKGVVKGFLSYQDIEKYIMPRPIIETIGVNDIVEITGGPFIGMRGKVVYVDKSRGEVKVEISEAAYPLPITINADYIKIIQRAESDEIRST
;
A
#
# COMPACT_ATOMS: atom_id res chain seq x y z
N MET A 1 22.59 -7.71 14.93
CA MET A 1 21.50 -6.83 14.46
C MET A 1 20.20 -7.59 14.65
N SER A 2 19.41 -7.24 15.67
CA SER A 2 18.13 -7.90 15.91
C SER A 2 17.17 -7.45 14.80
N GLU A 3 16.77 -8.40 13.97
CA GLU A 3 15.65 -8.24 13.06
C GLU A 3 14.46 -7.74 13.89
N LEU A 4 14.00 -6.54 13.61
CA LEU A 4 12.75 -6.00 14.12
C LEU A 4 11.61 -6.85 13.52
N LYS A 5 11.34 -7.99 14.12
CA LYS A 5 10.17 -8.82 13.78
C LYS A 5 8.93 -8.12 14.31
N GLY A 6 8.45 -7.12 13.57
CA GLY A 6 7.15 -6.52 13.81
C GLY A 6 6.08 -7.62 13.76
N ARG A 7 5.31 -7.76 14.84
CA ARG A 7 4.14 -8.64 14.86
C ARG A 7 2.90 -7.81 14.60
N PHE A 8 2.19 -8.14 13.56
CA PHE A 8 0.97 -7.45 13.19
C PHE A 8 -0.26 -8.30 13.55
N VAL A 9 -1.32 -7.62 13.91
CA VAL A 9 -2.62 -8.21 14.16
C VAL A 9 -3.64 -7.50 13.30
N ALA A 10 -4.53 -8.23 12.65
CA ALA A 10 -5.57 -7.64 11.85
C ALA A 10 -6.78 -7.26 12.73
N LEU A 11 -7.25 -6.04 12.59
CA LEU A 11 -8.52 -5.56 13.13
C LEU A 11 -9.55 -5.49 12.00
N ARG A 12 -10.62 -6.26 12.10
CA ARG A 12 -11.73 -6.20 11.15
C ARG A 12 -12.53 -4.92 11.33
N THR A 13 -12.87 -4.31 10.20
CA THR A 13 -13.64 -3.08 10.13
C THR A 13 -14.87 -3.24 9.24
N THR A 14 -15.73 -2.26 9.24
CA THR A 14 -16.73 -2.12 8.18
C THR A 14 -16.01 -1.65 6.91
N VAL A 15 -16.31 -2.28 5.78
CA VAL A 15 -15.72 -1.92 4.47
C VAL A 15 -15.97 -0.45 4.15
N GLY A 16 -14.92 0.26 3.74
CA GLY A 16 -14.94 1.69 3.47
C GLY A 16 -14.81 2.59 4.73
N GLN A 17 -14.65 1.98 5.92
CA GLN A 17 -14.47 2.71 7.18
C GLN A 17 -13.09 2.47 7.81
N GLU A 18 -12.16 1.88 7.07
CA GLU A 18 -10.84 1.48 7.53
C GLU A 18 -10.07 2.69 8.07
N TYR A 19 -10.05 3.76 7.28
CA TYR A 19 -9.37 5.01 7.65
C TYR A 19 -10.01 5.69 8.88
N ASN A 20 -11.35 5.71 8.95
CA ASN A 20 -12.05 6.28 10.09
C ASN A 20 -11.77 5.50 11.38
N VAL A 21 -11.70 4.18 11.31
CA VAL A 21 -11.33 3.34 12.45
C VAL A 21 -9.89 3.59 12.87
N ALA A 22 -8.97 3.74 11.93
CA ALA A 22 -7.57 4.07 12.20
C ALA A 22 -7.44 5.40 12.96
N ILE A 23 -8.10 6.47 12.50
CA ILE A 23 -8.09 7.79 13.16
C ILE A 23 -8.68 7.71 14.56
N MET A 24 -9.82 7.02 14.74
CA MET A 24 -10.43 6.89 16.06
C MET A 24 -9.53 6.11 17.03
N LEU A 25 -8.84 5.09 16.54
CA LEU A 25 -7.89 4.32 17.33
C LEU A 25 -6.66 5.16 17.71
N GLU A 26 -6.11 5.92 16.77
CA GLU A 26 -5.01 6.85 17.01
C GLU A 26 -5.36 7.88 18.07
N SER A 27 -6.51 8.53 17.95
CA SER A 27 -7.00 9.52 18.94
C SER A 27 -7.14 8.89 20.34
N ARG A 28 -7.62 7.63 20.42
CA ARG A 28 -7.70 6.88 21.69
C ARG A 28 -6.33 6.61 22.28
N LEU A 29 -5.37 6.19 21.45
CA LEU A 29 -3.98 5.93 21.85
C LEU A 29 -3.30 7.21 22.34
N GLU A 30 -3.52 8.34 21.67
CA GLU A 30 -3.03 9.64 22.12
C GLU A 30 -3.62 10.09 23.47
N ALA A 31 -4.93 9.92 23.65
CA ALA A 31 -5.59 10.21 24.91
C ALA A 31 -5.00 9.37 26.08
N MET A 32 -4.72 8.08 25.80
CA MET A 32 -4.04 7.21 26.76
C MET A 32 -2.61 7.67 27.07
N ARG A 33 -1.88 8.15 26.08
CA ARG A 33 -0.52 8.68 26.22
C ARG A 33 -0.51 9.95 27.09
N LYS A 34 -1.49 10.82 26.92
CA LYS A 34 -1.63 12.06 27.70
C LYS A 34 -2.12 11.78 29.13
N SER A 35 -2.84 10.69 29.36
CA SER A 35 -3.30 10.31 30.70
C SER A 35 -2.16 9.71 31.51
N ARG A 36 -1.64 10.47 32.50
CA ARG A 36 -0.57 10.05 33.42
C ARG A 36 -0.92 8.83 34.30
N LYS A 37 -2.13 8.32 34.22
CA LYS A 37 -2.63 7.18 35.01
C LYS A 37 -2.37 5.81 34.39
N THR A 38 -1.77 5.74 33.21
CA THR A 38 -1.53 4.44 32.56
C THR A 38 -0.36 3.73 33.21
N ILE A 39 -0.64 2.60 33.82
CA ILE A 39 0.29 1.72 34.54
C ILE A 39 1.41 1.19 33.62
N ILE A 40 1.25 1.30 32.32
CA ILE A 40 2.20 0.85 31.30
C ILE A 40 3.08 2.03 30.86
N LYS A 41 3.99 2.45 31.74
CA LYS A 41 4.92 3.56 31.49
C LYS A 41 6.01 3.24 30.44
N GLN A 42 6.19 1.99 30.04
CA GLN A 42 7.38 1.55 29.29
C GLN A 42 7.14 0.99 27.88
N ALA A 43 5.91 0.64 27.50
CA ALA A 43 5.63 0.12 26.16
C ALA A 43 4.33 0.70 25.60
N PHE A 44 4.42 1.24 24.41
CA PHE A 44 3.24 1.68 23.68
C PHE A 44 2.51 0.44 23.12
N PRO A 45 1.19 0.28 23.39
CA PRO A 45 0.49 -0.97 23.04
C PRO A 45 0.39 -1.21 21.52
N VAL A 46 0.43 -0.15 20.73
CA VAL A 46 0.41 -0.18 19.26
C VAL A 46 1.54 0.69 18.76
N LYS A 47 2.45 0.14 17.98
CA LYS A 47 3.60 0.84 17.40
C LYS A 47 3.24 1.54 16.11
N SER A 48 2.46 0.87 15.27
CA SER A 48 1.99 1.42 13.99
C SER A 48 0.58 0.92 13.66
N ILE A 49 -0.13 1.73 12.88
CA ILE A 49 -1.43 1.42 12.30
C ILE A 49 -1.26 1.48 10.79
N VAL A 50 -1.51 0.37 10.10
CA VAL A 50 -1.36 0.26 8.65
C VAL A 50 -2.72 0.08 8.02
N VAL A 51 -3.10 1.02 7.16
CA VAL A 51 -4.28 0.97 6.31
C VAL A 51 -3.83 0.72 4.88
N VAL A 52 -4.35 -0.33 4.28
CA VAL A 52 -3.98 -0.75 2.92
C VAL A 52 -5.20 -0.59 2.02
N GLU A 53 -5.06 0.16 0.95
CA GLU A 53 -6.17 0.49 0.07
C GLU A 53 -6.77 -0.76 -0.62
N GLU A 54 -5.92 -1.73 -0.97
CA GLU A 54 -6.35 -2.99 -1.60
C GLU A 54 -7.03 -3.95 -0.63
N VAL A 55 -6.80 -3.80 0.68
CA VAL A 55 -7.38 -4.68 1.71
C VAL A 55 -8.60 -4.02 2.33
N LYS A 56 -9.77 -4.40 1.86
CA LYS A 56 -11.04 -3.88 2.36
C LYS A 56 -11.53 -4.65 3.60
N GLY A 57 -12.08 -3.92 4.57
CA GLY A 57 -12.67 -4.48 5.79
C GLY A 57 -11.65 -4.89 6.86
N ALA A 58 -10.39 -4.47 6.76
CA ALA A 58 -9.39 -4.70 7.79
C ALA A 58 -8.30 -3.60 7.80
N ILE A 59 -7.73 -3.38 8.98
CA ILE A 59 -6.49 -2.61 9.20
C ILE A 59 -5.51 -3.47 9.99
N PHE A 60 -4.22 -3.18 9.89
CA PHE A 60 -3.18 -3.93 10.57
C PHE A 60 -2.56 -3.08 11.68
N LEU A 61 -2.37 -3.70 12.83
CA LEU A 61 -1.83 -3.06 14.03
C LEU A 61 -0.54 -3.74 14.43
N GLU A 62 0.57 -3.02 14.44
CA GLU A 62 1.83 -3.53 14.96
C GLU A 62 1.83 -3.46 16.49
N THR A 63 1.97 -4.61 17.14
CA THR A 63 1.91 -4.70 18.61
C THR A 63 2.73 -5.84 19.16
N GLU A 64 3.28 -5.62 20.33
CA GLU A 64 3.85 -6.68 21.18
C GLU A 64 2.84 -7.18 22.25
N MET A 65 1.69 -6.49 22.37
CA MET A 65 0.68 -6.74 23.39
C MET A 65 -0.71 -7.00 22.79
N PRO A 66 -0.91 -8.12 22.09
CA PRO A 66 -2.18 -8.40 21.40
C PRO A 66 -3.38 -8.49 22.33
N PHE A 67 -3.15 -8.88 23.58
CA PHE A 67 -4.22 -9.02 24.59
C PHE A 67 -4.89 -7.68 24.95
N ILE A 68 -4.20 -6.54 24.78
CA ILE A 68 -4.76 -5.21 25.03
C ILE A 68 -5.66 -4.74 23.86
N LEU A 69 -5.45 -5.26 22.66
CA LEU A 69 -6.16 -4.76 21.47
C LEU A 69 -7.67 -4.90 21.58
N SER A 70 -8.16 -5.97 22.21
CA SER A 70 -9.60 -6.16 22.40
C SER A 70 -10.23 -5.06 23.24
N SER A 71 -9.55 -4.62 24.30
CA SER A 71 -10.02 -3.52 25.14
C SER A 71 -9.83 -2.15 24.45
N LEU A 72 -8.75 -1.99 23.71
CA LEU A 72 -8.48 -0.76 22.94
C LEU A 72 -9.48 -0.53 21.81
N THR A 73 -9.96 -1.59 21.19
CA THR A 73 -10.89 -1.52 20.05
C THR A 73 -12.35 -1.63 20.48
N SER A 74 -12.60 -2.01 21.73
CA SER A 74 -13.96 -2.11 22.28
C SER A 74 -14.67 -0.76 22.23
N GLY A 75 -15.91 -0.75 21.71
CA GLY A 75 -16.72 0.45 21.56
C GLY A 75 -16.26 1.42 20.47
N LEU A 76 -15.25 1.09 19.67
CA LEU A 76 -14.95 1.87 18.47
C LEU A 76 -16.01 1.59 17.40
N ARG A 77 -16.61 2.67 16.90
CA ARG A 77 -17.58 2.57 15.80
C ARG A 77 -16.90 1.98 14.57
N HIS A 78 -17.57 1.04 13.90
CA HIS A 78 -17.09 0.33 12.71
C HIS A 78 -15.93 -0.66 12.93
N ALA A 79 -15.38 -0.80 14.15
CA ALA A 79 -14.48 -1.89 14.49
C ALA A 79 -15.29 -3.14 14.83
N LYS A 80 -15.03 -4.26 14.13
CA LYS A 80 -15.78 -5.52 14.28
C LYS A 80 -15.09 -6.55 15.15
N GLY A 81 -13.83 -6.30 15.49
CA GLY A 81 -13.05 -7.16 16.39
C GLY A 81 -11.69 -7.56 15.82
N VAL A 82 -10.83 -7.96 16.73
CA VAL A 82 -9.46 -8.36 16.48
C VAL A 82 -9.44 -9.80 15.95
N VAL A 83 -8.70 -10.05 14.88
CA VAL A 83 -8.49 -11.40 14.32
C VAL A 83 -7.47 -12.13 15.17
N LYS A 84 -7.75 -13.38 15.51
CA LYS A 84 -6.81 -14.23 16.23
C LYS A 84 -5.65 -14.62 15.31
N GLY A 85 -4.44 -14.48 15.78
CA GLY A 85 -3.21 -14.80 15.04
C GLY A 85 -2.33 -13.58 14.82
N PHE A 86 -1.09 -13.85 14.41
CA PHE A 86 -0.12 -12.83 14.06
C PHE A 86 0.24 -12.94 12.59
N LEU A 87 0.42 -11.78 11.98
CA LEU A 87 1.03 -11.64 10.66
C LEU A 87 2.48 -11.20 10.87
N SER A 88 3.37 -11.77 10.09
CA SER A 88 4.77 -11.32 10.04
C SER A 88 4.88 -10.03 9.22
N TYR A 89 6.01 -9.34 9.34
CA TYR A 89 6.31 -8.21 8.47
C TYR A 89 6.25 -8.61 6.98
N GLN A 90 6.75 -9.80 6.63
CA GLN A 90 6.74 -10.32 5.27
C GLN A 90 5.33 -10.48 4.68
N ASP A 91 4.35 -10.81 5.53
CA ASP A 91 2.95 -10.93 5.09
C ASP A 91 2.34 -9.59 4.70
N ILE A 92 2.83 -8.49 5.29
CA ILE A 92 2.33 -7.13 5.10
C ILE A 92 3.20 -6.34 4.15
N GLU A 93 4.50 -6.67 4.03
CA GLU A 93 5.49 -5.98 3.20
C GLU A 93 5.01 -5.77 1.77
N LYS A 94 4.39 -6.78 1.18
CA LYS A 94 3.80 -6.71 -0.17
C LYS A 94 2.73 -5.62 -0.33
N TYR A 95 2.14 -5.17 0.76
CA TYR A 95 1.13 -4.11 0.77
C TYR A 95 1.70 -2.75 1.20
N ILE A 96 2.81 -2.73 1.94
CA ILE A 96 3.45 -1.51 2.45
C ILE A 96 4.47 -0.98 1.45
N MET A 97 5.21 -1.89 0.80
CA MET A 97 6.15 -1.54 -0.25
C MET A 97 5.45 -1.61 -1.61
N PRO A 98 5.16 -0.48 -2.24
CA PRO A 98 4.68 -0.51 -3.62
C PRO A 98 5.76 -1.20 -4.46
N ARG A 99 5.36 -2.21 -5.23
CA ARG A 99 6.28 -2.82 -6.20
C ARG A 99 6.71 -1.72 -7.15
N PRO A 100 8.02 -1.56 -7.41
CA PRO A 100 8.49 -0.60 -8.39
C PRO A 100 7.71 -0.80 -9.69
N ILE A 101 7.23 0.28 -10.28
CA ILE A 101 6.41 0.23 -11.52
C ILE A 101 7.14 -0.55 -12.61
N ILE A 102 8.48 -0.47 -12.63
CA ILE A 102 9.32 -1.20 -13.58
C ILE A 102 9.17 -2.73 -13.53
N GLU A 103 8.77 -3.29 -12.38
CA GLU A 103 8.52 -4.73 -12.25
C GLU A 103 7.16 -5.15 -12.79
N THR A 104 6.21 -4.23 -12.78
CA THR A 104 4.81 -4.51 -13.11
C THR A 104 4.40 -4.02 -14.48
N ILE A 105 5.19 -3.14 -15.09
CA ILE A 105 4.91 -2.57 -16.40
C ILE A 105 5.28 -3.56 -17.52
N GLY A 106 4.42 -3.64 -18.50
CA GLY A 106 4.59 -4.46 -19.69
C GLY A 106 4.64 -3.66 -21.00
N VAL A 107 5.16 -4.28 -22.04
CA VAL A 107 5.05 -3.76 -23.41
C VAL A 107 3.57 -3.75 -23.80
N ASN A 108 3.16 -2.72 -24.53
CA ASN A 108 1.78 -2.40 -24.92
C ASN A 108 0.89 -1.83 -23.80
N ASP A 109 1.36 -1.69 -22.56
CA ASP A 109 0.61 -0.94 -21.54
C ASP A 109 0.44 0.53 -21.96
N ILE A 110 -0.71 1.11 -21.64
CA ILE A 110 -0.95 2.54 -21.80
C ILE A 110 -0.62 3.24 -20.50
N VAL A 111 0.23 4.24 -20.58
CA VAL A 111 0.75 4.98 -19.42
C VAL A 111 0.51 6.48 -19.56
N GLU A 112 0.43 7.15 -18.43
CA GLU A 112 0.45 8.61 -18.31
C GLU A 112 1.78 9.02 -17.68
N ILE A 113 2.40 10.05 -18.22
CA ILE A 113 3.66 10.60 -17.72
C ILE A 113 3.34 11.54 -16.57
N THR A 114 3.90 11.28 -15.39
CA THR A 114 3.64 12.03 -14.15
C THR A 114 4.75 13.00 -13.78
N GLY A 115 5.88 12.99 -14.51
CA GLY A 115 7.02 13.85 -14.24
C GLY A 115 7.86 14.17 -15.48
N GLY A 116 8.68 15.23 -15.38
CA GLY A 116 9.54 15.67 -16.47
C GLY A 116 8.86 16.54 -17.53
N PRO A 117 9.54 16.78 -18.67
CA PRO A 117 9.06 17.71 -19.70
C PRO A 117 7.79 17.25 -20.43
N PHE A 118 7.40 15.98 -20.30
CA PHE A 118 6.25 15.37 -20.96
C PHE A 118 5.10 15.08 -20.01
N ILE A 119 5.10 15.70 -18.84
CA ILE A 119 4.06 15.51 -17.81
C ILE A 119 2.65 15.70 -18.38
N GLY A 120 1.72 14.78 -18.05
CA GLY A 120 0.33 14.79 -18.49
C GLY A 120 0.09 14.12 -19.85
N MET A 121 1.15 13.82 -20.61
CA MET A 121 1.01 13.10 -21.88
C MET A 121 0.76 11.62 -21.65
N ARG A 122 0.03 11.01 -22.58
CA ARG A 122 -0.25 9.57 -22.61
C ARG A 122 0.53 8.91 -23.74
N GLY A 123 0.94 7.67 -23.48
CA GLY A 123 1.64 6.93 -24.51
C GLY A 123 1.57 5.43 -24.25
N LYS A 124 2.03 4.69 -25.26
CA LYS A 124 2.10 3.23 -25.24
C LYS A 124 3.53 2.79 -24.96
N VAL A 125 3.71 1.85 -24.05
CA VAL A 125 5.01 1.28 -23.75
C VAL A 125 5.45 0.37 -24.89
N VAL A 126 6.61 0.68 -25.47
CA VAL A 126 7.19 -0.10 -26.58
C VAL A 126 8.39 -0.95 -26.15
N TYR A 127 9.06 -0.56 -25.06
CA TYR A 127 10.19 -1.31 -24.51
C TYR A 127 10.37 -1.02 -23.01
N VAL A 128 10.80 -2.05 -22.26
CA VAL A 128 11.06 -1.96 -20.82
C VAL A 128 12.48 -2.42 -20.52
N ASP A 129 13.29 -1.53 -19.95
CA ASP A 129 14.63 -1.85 -19.45
C ASP A 129 14.59 -1.93 -17.91
N LYS A 130 14.42 -3.15 -17.42
CA LYS A 130 14.37 -3.40 -15.96
C LYS A 130 15.69 -3.12 -15.26
N SER A 131 16.81 -3.24 -15.97
CA SER A 131 18.14 -3.06 -15.39
C SER A 131 18.45 -1.59 -15.12
N ARG A 132 17.93 -0.70 -15.94
CA ARG A 132 18.11 0.76 -15.82
C ARG A 132 16.91 1.46 -15.16
N GLY A 133 15.81 0.76 -14.95
CA GLY A 133 14.58 1.37 -14.45
C GLY A 133 13.92 2.31 -15.48
N GLU A 134 14.15 2.08 -16.77
CA GLU A 134 13.71 2.95 -17.86
C GLU A 134 12.70 2.24 -18.78
N VAL A 135 11.80 3.01 -19.33
CA VAL A 135 10.84 2.56 -20.35
C VAL A 135 10.87 3.48 -21.56
N LYS A 136 10.69 2.88 -22.73
CA LYS A 136 10.42 3.63 -23.95
C LYS A 136 8.92 3.70 -24.17
N VAL A 137 8.43 4.92 -24.27
CA VAL A 137 6.99 5.22 -24.43
C VAL A 137 6.81 5.96 -25.75
N GLU A 138 5.90 5.48 -26.57
CA GLU A 138 5.46 6.15 -27.79
C GLU A 138 4.27 7.04 -27.44
N ILE A 139 4.43 8.36 -27.62
CA ILE A 139 3.41 9.35 -27.28
C ILE A 139 2.25 9.26 -28.26
N SER A 140 1.04 9.07 -27.74
CA SER A 140 -0.19 8.90 -28.55
C SER A 140 -0.66 10.18 -29.21
N GLU A 141 -0.30 11.34 -28.66
CA GLU A 141 -0.76 12.67 -29.12
C GLU A 141 0.21 13.30 -30.13
N ALA A 142 1.34 12.66 -30.41
CA ALA A 142 2.31 13.16 -31.37
C ALA A 142 1.87 12.88 -32.81
N ALA A 143 2.06 13.83 -33.71
CA ALA A 143 1.74 13.67 -35.14
C ALA A 143 2.57 12.55 -35.80
N TYR A 144 3.69 12.20 -35.22
CA TYR A 144 4.54 11.06 -35.60
C TYR A 144 4.92 10.26 -34.36
N PRO A 145 4.97 8.92 -34.46
CA PRO A 145 5.37 8.06 -33.35
C PRO A 145 6.83 8.37 -32.97
N LEU A 146 7.01 9.10 -31.88
CA LEU A 146 8.33 9.41 -31.33
C LEU A 146 8.50 8.64 -30.03
N PRO A 147 9.33 7.57 -30.00
CA PRO A 147 9.62 6.88 -28.77
C PRO A 147 10.55 7.74 -27.89
N ILE A 148 10.10 8.03 -26.69
CA ILE A 148 10.91 8.73 -25.68
C ILE A 148 11.28 7.76 -24.57
N THR A 149 12.49 7.90 -24.01
CA THR A 149 12.93 7.10 -22.86
C THR A 149 12.67 7.88 -21.58
N ILE A 150 11.97 7.27 -20.65
CA ILE A 150 11.54 7.88 -19.39
C ILE A 150 11.84 6.92 -18.25
N ASN A 151 12.24 7.45 -17.08
CA ASN A 151 12.36 6.64 -15.87
C ASN A 151 10.97 6.13 -15.44
N ALA A 152 10.89 4.86 -15.03
CA ALA A 152 9.65 4.22 -14.61
C ALA A 152 8.96 4.92 -13.44
N ASP A 153 9.69 5.63 -12.58
CA ASP A 153 9.12 6.39 -11.46
C ASP A 153 8.27 7.59 -11.91
N TYR A 154 8.42 8.02 -13.16
CA TYR A 154 7.67 9.14 -13.75
C TYR A 154 6.50 8.70 -14.63
N ILE A 155 6.03 7.47 -14.47
CA ILE A 155 4.88 6.97 -15.23
C ILE A 155 3.86 6.31 -14.33
N LYS A 156 2.60 6.39 -14.75
CA LYS A 156 1.45 5.71 -14.14
C LYS A 156 0.77 4.85 -15.19
N ILE A 157 0.55 3.58 -14.88
CA ILE A 157 -0.20 2.69 -15.77
C ILE A 157 -1.67 3.09 -15.71
N ILE A 158 -2.26 3.42 -16.87
CA ILE A 158 -3.67 3.74 -17.02
C ILE A 158 -4.45 2.50 -17.45
N GLN A 159 -3.90 1.77 -18.41
CA GLN A 159 -4.51 0.56 -18.96
C GLN A 159 -3.43 -0.49 -19.22
N ARG A 160 -3.66 -1.70 -18.78
CA ARG A 160 -2.79 -2.83 -19.10
C ARG A 160 -3.13 -3.39 -20.47
N ALA A 161 -2.10 -3.84 -21.19
CA ALA A 161 -2.31 -4.65 -22.36
C ALA A 161 -3.07 -5.91 -21.92
N GLU A 162 -4.12 -6.28 -22.61
CA GLU A 162 -4.76 -7.58 -22.44
C GLU A 162 -3.69 -8.64 -22.72
N SER A 163 -3.40 -9.47 -21.72
CA SER A 163 -2.54 -10.64 -21.92
C SER A 163 -3.23 -11.55 -22.94
N ASP A 164 -2.63 -11.70 -24.12
CA ASP A 164 -3.00 -12.69 -25.12
C ASP A 164 -2.69 -14.13 -24.62
N GLU A 165 -3.14 -14.48 -23.45
CA GLU A 165 -3.18 -15.84 -22.93
C GLU A 165 -4.62 -16.30 -22.87
N ILE A 166 -5.20 -16.65 -23.98
CA ILE A 166 -6.20 -17.72 -24.17
C ILE A 166 -6.60 -17.74 -25.67
N ARG A 167 -5.73 -18.22 -26.53
CA ARG A 167 -6.12 -18.80 -27.81
C ARG A 167 -5.06 -19.80 -28.27
N SER A 168 -5.04 -20.95 -27.63
CA SER A 168 -4.56 -22.17 -28.28
C SER A 168 -5.22 -23.37 -27.61
N THR A 169 -6.37 -23.69 -28.12
CA THR A 169 -6.89 -25.06 -28.10
C THR A 169 -7.54 -25.31 -29.44
#